data_0970a9259f40a5b25b84be339c4df2e2
#
_entry.id   0970a9259f40a5b25b84be339c4df2e2
#
_cell.length_a   1.000
_cell.length_b   1.000
_cell.length_c   1.000
_cell.angle_alpha   90.00
_cell.angle_beta   90.00
_cell.angle_gamma   90.00
#
_symmetry.space_group_name_H-M   'P 1'
#
loop_
_entity.id
_entity.type
_entity.pdbx_description
1 polymer ?
#
loop_
_entity_poly.entity_id
_entity_poly.type
_entity_poly.pdbx_seq_one_letter_code
_entity_poly.pdbx_strand_id
1 'polypeptide(L)'
;MYSLTVFKSQFDNTTDKVMVFDCWDDLVAMLEELSTKPLSGKKVAPLISPAVYEEGTTRANRNVKEWGHWACVDVDDYTGGMDELLARFAGTDTVVYSTASSTPETPKFRVVFNLDRRVQATEVRQFWYALNKSLGDLGDPQTKDASRMYYIPADYDGAHNFIYRTSGDPLSVDGLMQKHPYQESTGNSFLDKLPDEMRRQVLEHRKNSLDNTNVTWSGYQDCPFISNKMIMDYKSIAGSGWYHGLYRIMVAIAGNAIKAKYPITPQQIALLCKQLDAETGGWYDNRPLEREAQSAIEYAYANVYED
;
A
#
# COMPACT_ATOMS: atom_id res chain seq x y z
N MET A 1 17.69 -20.81 0.55
CA MET A 1 18.41 -19.59 1.01
C MET A 1 17.38 -18.48 1.18
N TYR A 2 17.21 -17.96 2.39
CA TYR A 2 16.27 -16.93 2.78
C TYR A 2 16.94 -15.58 2.73
N SER A 3 16.23 -14.53 2.35
CA SER A 3 16.77 -13.18 2.30
C SER A 3 15.77 -12.17 2.83
N LEU A 4 16.26 -11.13 3.48
CA LEU A 4 15.48 -9.98 3.89
C LEU A 4 16.28 -8.68 3.71
N THR A 5 15.58 -7.60 3.42
CA THR A 5 16.17 -6.26 3.39
C THR A 5 15.92 -5.55 4.71
N VAL A 6 16.95 -4.93 5.26
CA VAL A 6 16.91 -4.22 6.56
C VAL A 6 16.87 -2.71 6.32
N PHE A 7 15.97 -2.03 7.03
CA PHE A 7 15.83 -0.58 7.04
C PHE A 7 16.03 -0.01 8.45
N LYS A 8 16.81 1.07 8.56
CA LYS A 8 17.09 1.70 9.86
C LYS A 8 15.85 2.39 10.48
N SER A 9 14.93 2.84 9.64
CA SER A 9 13.69 3.52 10.05
C SER A 9 12.65 3.45 8.93
N GLN A 10 11.42 3.85 9.22
CA GLN A 10 10.34 3.95 8.22
C GLN A 10 10.64 4.94 7.07
N PHE A 11 11.58 5.86 7.26
CA PHE A 11 12.02 6.84 6.27
C PHE A 11 13.25 6.38 5.48
N ASP A 12 13.87 5.28 5.89
CA ASP A 12 15.00 4.72 5.15
C ASP A 12 14.56 4.21 3.79
N ASN A 13 15.24 4.66 2.75
CA ASN A 13 14.94 4.34 1.36
C ASN A 13 16.05 3.54 0.68
N THR A 14 17.09 3.15 1.45
CA THR A 14 18.24 2.37 0.97
C THR A 14 17.90 0.89 0.95
N THR A 15 18.29 0.17 -0.10
CA THR A 15 17.93 -1.23 -0.32
C THR A 15 19.12 -2.18 -0.39
N ASP A 16 20.30 -1.68 -0.04
CA ASP A 16 21.59 -2.38 -0.11
C ASP A 16 21.88 -3.29 1.09
N LYS A 17 21.12 -3.15 2.18
CA LYS A 17 21.31 -3.95 3.39
C LYS A 17 20.49 -5.21 3.34
N VAL A 18 21.02 -6.22 2.68
CA VAL A 18 20.38 -7.54 2.57
C VAL A 18 21.08 -8.51 3.53
N MET A 19 20.28 -9.18 4.37
CA MET A 19 20.71 -10.33 5.15
C MET A 19 20.28 -11.61 4.44
N VAL A 20 21.13 -12.62 4.48
CA VAL A 20 20.89 -13.92 3.86
C VAL A 20 21.08 -15.00 4.90
N PHE A 21 20.18 -16.00 4.92
CA PHE A 21 20.18 -17.13 5.82
C PHE A 21 20.15 -18.41 5.02
N ASP A 22 20.85 -19.43 5.48
CA ASP A 22 20.93 -20.72 4.77
C ASP A 22 19.64 -21.52 4.91
N CYS A 23 19.00 -21.45 6.06
CA CYS A 23 17.75 -22.18 6.35
C CYS A 23 16.70 -21.30 7.06
N TRP A 24 15.49 -21.83 7.19
CA TRP A 24 14.40 -21.20 7.93
C TRP A 24 14.72 -21.00 9.40
N ASP A 25 15.36 -21.99 10.03
CA ASP A 25 15.69 -21.95 11.44
C ASP A 25 16.66 -20.81 11.78
N ASP A 26 17.59 -20.47 10.89
CA ASP A 26 18.50 -19.32 11.09
C ASP A 26 17.73 -17.98 11.09
N LEU A 27 16.75 -17.83 10.20
CA LEU A 27 15.88 -16.65 10.17
C LEU A 27 15.00 -16.58 11.42
N VAL A 28 14.46 -17.69 11.87
CA VAL A 28 13.67 -17.80 13.11
C VAL A 28 14.52 -17.44 14.31
N ALA A 29 15.73 -18.00 14.43
CA ALA A 29 16.65 -17.72 15.53
C ALA A 29 16.98 -16.22 15.63
N MET A 30 17.17 -15.54 14.49
CA MET A 30 17.34 -14.10 14.44
C MET A 30 16.10 -13.35 14.97
N LEU A 31 14.88 -13.75 14.59
CA LEU A 31 13.64 -13.13 15.08
C LEU A 31 13.46 -13.36 16.60
N GLU A 32 13.75 -14.57 17.08
CA GLU A 32 13.71 -14.91 18.51
C GLU A 32 14.74 -14.10 19.30
N GLU A 33 15.96 -13.98 18.81
CA GLU A 33 16.99 -13.13 19.44
C GLU A 33 16.55 -11.66 19.50
N LEU A 34 16.00 -11.13 18.42
CA LEU A 34 15.50 -9.75 18.38
C LEU A 34 14.36 -9.52 19.37
N SER A 35 13.47 -10.50 19.56
CA SER A 35 12.33 -10.38 20.45
C SER A 35 12.71 -10.17 21.92
N THR A 36 13.92 -10.53 22.31
CA THR A 36 14.45 -10.35 23.67
C THR A 36 15.17 -9.00 23.86
N LYS A 37 15.38 -8.21 22.80
CA LYS A 37 16.10 -6.94 22.88
C LYS A 37 15.17 -5.81 23.31
N PRO A 38 15.47 -5.07 24.40
CA PRO A 38 14.60 -3.99 24.85
C PRO A 38 14.64 -2.82 23.88
N LEU A 39 13.46 -2.29 23.52
CA LEU A 39 13.30 -1.10 22.69
C LEU A 39 12.22 -0.20 23.27
N SER A 40 12.51 1.09 23.35
CA SER A 40 11.57 2.10 23.88
C SER A 40 10.36 2.38 22.97
N GLY A 41 10.27 1.77 21.78
CA GLY A 41 9.12 1.87 20.89
C GLY A 41 9.48 1.91 19.40
N LYS A 42 8.44 2.08 18.56
CA LYS A 42 8.55 2.03 17.08
C LYS A 42 9.55 3.04 16.49
N LYS A 43 9.75 4.20 17.12
CA LYS A 43 10.58 5.28 16.55
C LYS A 43 12.07 4.90 16.44
N VAL A 44 12.53 3.99 17.29
CA VAL A 44 13.93 3.54 17.33
C VAL A 44 14.11 2.14 16.75
N ALA A 45 13.04 1.46 16.42
CA ALA A 45 13.06 0.11 15.89
C ALA A 45 13.42 0.10 14.40
N PRO A 46 14.36 -0.74 13.96
CA PRO A 46 14.58 -1.02 12.56
C PRO A 46 13.39 -1.82 11.98
N LEU A 47 13.38 -1.92 10.65
CA LEU A 47 12.36 -2.66 9.92
C LEU A 47 13.02 -3.68 9.00
N ILE A 48 12.27 -4.74 8.71
CA ILE A 48 12.65 -5.79 7.76
C ILE A 48 11.58 -5.92 6.68
N SER A 49 11.99 -6.38 5.52
CA SER A 49 11.09 -6.65 4.39
C SER A 49 11.47 -7.97 3.72
N PRO A 50 10.49 -8.78 3.28
CA PRO A 50 10.76 -9.93 2.43
C PRO A 50 11.26 -9.53 1.04
N ALA A 51 11.06 -8.27 0.65
CA ALA A 51 11.42 -7.79 -0.68
C ALA A 51 12.93 -7.75 -0.90
N VAL A 52 13.35 -8.29 -2.02
CA VAL A 52 14.66 -8.13 -2.63
C VAL A 52 14.52 -7.12 -3.76
N TYR A 53 15.41 -6.16 -3.84
CA TYR A 53 15.30 -5.05 -4.80
C TYR A 53 16.34 -5.16 -5.91
N GLU A 54 16.09 -4.46 -7.02
CA GLU A 54 17.10 -4.23 -8.05
C GLU A 54 18.26 -3.43 -7.46
N GLU A 55 19.49 -3.83 -7.80
CA GLU A 55 20.72 -3.21 -7.27
C GLU A 55 20.78 -1.70 -7.59
N GLY A 56 21.22 -0.92 -6.62
CA GLY A 56 21.34 0.54 -6.77
C GLY A 56 20.02 1.30 -6.82
N THR A 57 18.90 0.66 -6.46
CA THR A 57 17.58 1.30 -6.48
C THR A 57 17.08 1.64 -5.08
N THR A 58 15.97 2.36 -5.02
CA THR A 58 15.30 2.76 -3.78
C THR A 58 14.11 1.86 -3.46
N ARG A 59 13.63 1.90 -2.21
CA ARG A 59 12.46 1.19 -1.74
C ARG A 59 11.18 1.71 -2.44
N ALA A 60 10.80 1.03 -3.51
CA ALA A 60 9.54 1.27 -4.24
C ALA A 60 9.04 -0.06 -4.83
N ASN A 61 7.72 -0.23 -4.97
CA ASN A 61 7.11 -1.46 -5.49
C ASN A 61 7.69 -1.87 -6.86
N ARG A 62 7.95 -0.89 -7.74
CA ARG A 62 8.51 -1.12 -9.08
C ARG A 62 9.95 -1.64 -9.08
N ASN A 63 10.67 -1.48 -7.98
CA ASN A 63 12.07 -1.88 -7.85
C ASN A 63 12.21 -3.25 -7.14
N VAL A 64 11.11 -3.85 -6.73
CA VAL A 64 11.10 -5.18 -6.13
C VAL A 64 11.28 -6.22 -7.23
N LYS A 65 12.25 -7.12 -7.06
CA LYS A 65 12.48 -8.28 -7.93
C LYS A 65 11.61 -9.46 -7.51
N GLU A 66 11.63 -9.76 -6.22
CA GLU A 66 10.99 -10.91 -5.62
C GLU A 66 10.88 -10.74 -4.10
N TRP A 67 10.07 -11.56 -3.47
CA TRP A 67 10.17 -11.81 -2.03
C TRP A 67 11.07 -13.03 -1.76
N GLY A 68 11.93 -12.92 -0.75
CA GLY A 68 12.70 -14.05 -0.24
C GLY A 68 11.79 -15.15 0.30
N HIS A 69 12.22 -16.36 0.50
CA HIS A 69 11.45 -17.56 0.91
C HIS A 69 10.56 -17.38 2.17
N TRP A 70 10.05 -16.18 2.42
CA TRP A 70 9.16 -15.88 3.54
C TRP A 70 8.20 -14.73 3.20
N ALA A 71 7.08 -14.71 3.90
CA ALA A 71 6.08 -13.65 3.84
C ALA A 71 5.65 -13.24 5.24
N CYS A 72 5.07 -12.05 5.37
CA CYS A 72 4.57 -11.57 6.64
C CYS A 72 3.20 -10.91 6.46
N VAL A 73 2.29 -11.18 7.40
CA VAL A 73 0.97 -10.58 7.48
C VAL A 73 0.85 -9.82 8.80
N ASP A 74 0.41 -8.56 8.73
CA ASP A 74 0.13 -7.70 9.90
C ASP A 74 -1.31 -7.91 10.35
N VAL A 75 -1.55 -8.17 11.63
CA VAL A 75 -2.88 -8.44 12.20
C VAL A 75 -3.13 -7.47 13.35
N ASP A 76 -4.10 -6.57 13.16
CA ASP A 76 -4.41 -5.49 14.11
C ASP A 76 -5.71 -5.71 14.90
N ASP A 77 -6.66 -6.48 14.38
CA ASP A 77 -8.03 -6.57 14.91
C ASP A 77 -8.44 -8.02 15.23
N TYR A 78 -7.52 -8.81 15.79
CA TYR A 78 -7.82 -10.20 16.16
C TYR A 78 -8.53 -10.27 17.52
N THR A 79 -9.69 -10.91 17.54
CA THR A 79 -10.53 -11.08 18.74
C THR A 79 -10.57 -12.51 19.28
N GLY A 80 -9.93 -13.46 18.58
CA GLY A 80 -9.85 -14.86 19.02
C GLY A 80 -8.75 -15.12 20.04
N GLY A 81 -8.71 -16.34 20.58
CA GLY A 81 -7.63 -16.80 21.46
C GLY A 81 -6.34 -17.10 20.68
N MET A 82 -5.19 -16.82 21.32
CA MET A 82 -3.89 -17.11 20.69
C MET A 82 -3.70 -18.61 20.43
N ASP A 83 -4.16 -19.48 21.33
CA ASP A 83 -4.10 -20.94 21.14
C ASP A 83 -4.92 -21.40 19.92
N GLU A 84 -6.09 -20.79 19.69
CA GLU A 84 -6.91 -21.05 18.50
C GLU A 84 -6.18 -20.61 17.22
N LEU A 85 -5.54 -19.46 17.26
CA LEU A 85 -4.75 -18.96 16.13
C LEU A 85 -3.59 -19.92 15.82
N LEU A 86 -2.81 -20.28 16.82
CA LEU A 86 -1.67 -21.19 16.64
C LEU A 86 -2.10 -22.58 16.17
N ALA A 87 -3.27 -23.07 16.61
CA ALA A 87 -3.84 -24.32 16.13
C ALA A 87 -4.17 -24.28 14.62
N ARG A 88 -4.55 -23.11 14.06
CA ARG A 88 -4.75 -22.95 12.60
C ARG A 88 -3.45 -23.11 11.80
N PHE A 89 -2.30 -22.84 12.43
CA PHE A 89 -0.97 -22.98 11.83
C PHE A 89 -0.29 -24.30 12.16
N ALA A 90 -0.98 -25.21 12.87
CA ALA A 90 -0.43 -26.52 13.14
C ALA A 90 -0.08 -27.26 11.83
N GLY A 91 1.16 -27.73 11.73
CA GLY A 91 1.68 -28.37 10.51
C GLY A 91 2.23 -27.40 9.47
N THR A 92 2.32 -26.11 9.79
CA THR A 92 2.97 -25.08 8.94
C THR A 92 4.10 -24.40 9.71
N ASP A 93 5.21 -24.17 9.05
CA ASP A 93 6.31 -23.38 9.62
C ASP A 93 5.93 -21.89 9.71
N THR A 94 5.66 -21.41 10.93
CA THR A 94 5.36 -19.98 11.16
C THR A 94 6.04 -19.43 12.40
N VAL A 95 6.18 -18.10 12.42
CA VAL A 95 6.53 -17.32 13.61
C VAL A 95 5.47 -16.24 13.80
N VAL A 96 4.87 -16.17 14.98
CA VAL A 96 3.92 -15.13 15.38
C VAL A 96 4.59 -14.24 16.42
N TYR A 97 4.72 -12.95 16.17
CA TYR A 97 5.30 -12.02 17.13
C TYR A 97 4.48 -10.74 17.29
N SER A 98 4.44 -10.24 18.52
CA SER A 98 3.70 -9.02 18.89
C SER A 98 4.29 -7.75 18.27
N THR A 99 3.45 -6.73 18.10
CA THR A 99 3.88 -5.38 17.71
C THR A 99 4.04 -4.48 18.94
N ALA A 100 4.73 -3.35 18.78
CA ALA A 100 4.90 -2.35 19.84
C ALA A 100 3.58 -1.69 20.31
N SER A 101 2.45 -1.98 19.67
CA SER A 101 1.12 -1.48 20.05
C SER A 101 0.20 -2.58 20.57
N SER A 102 0.75 -3.79 20.80
CA SER A 102 -0.01 -4.92 21.31
C SER A 102 -0.35 -4.70 22.79
N THR A 103 -1.59 -5.02 23.18
CA THR A 103 -2.03 -5.09 24.58
C THR A 103 -2.62 -6.45 24.88
N PRO A 104 -2.76 -6.85 26.15
CA PRO A 104 -3.43 -8.11 26.50
C PRO A 104 -4.87 -8.19 25.99
N GLU A 105 -5.60 -7.05 25.99
CA GLU A 105 -7.00 -6.95 25.57
C GLU A 105 -7.15 -6.91 24.05
N THR A 106 -6.17 -6.33 23.36
CA THR A 106 -6.16 -6.19 21.90
C THR A 106 -4.79 -6.58 21.38
N PRO A 107 -4.52 -7.88 21.25
CA PRO A 107 -3.24 -8.35 20.75
C PRO A 107 -3.06 -7.95 19.27
N LYS A 108 -1.97 -7.24 18.99
CA LYS A 108 -1.54 -6.87 17.65
C LYS A 108 -0.24 -7.58 17.34
N PHE A 109 -0.21 -8.27 16.22
CA PHE A 109 0.91 -9.17 15.92
C PHE A 109 1.16 -9.33 14.43
N ARG A 110 2.26 -9.96 14.11
CA ARG A 110 2.63 -10.37 12.76
C ARG A 110 2.78 -11.86 12.70
N VAL A 111 2.33 -12.41 11.58
CA VAL A 111 2.54 -13.83 11.27
C VAL A 111 3.52 -13.91 10.10
N VAL A 112 4.68 -14.52 10.37
CA VAL A 112 5.73 -14.78 9.38
C VAL A 112 5.62 -16.22 8.93
N PHE A 113 5.56 -16.45 7.65
CA PHE A 113 5.41 -17.77 7.04
C PHE A 113 6.67 -18.17 6.29
N ASN A 114 7.09 -19.40 6.47
CA ASN A 114 8.02 -20.07 5.60
C ASN A 114 7.35 -20.41 4.27
N LEU A 115 8.02 -20.16 3.14
CA LEU A 115 7.50 -20.44 1.80
C LEU A 115 8.33 -21.52 1.11
N ASP A 116 7.68 -22.35 0.29
CA ASP A 116 8.33 -23.40 -0.49
C ASP A 116 9.22 -22.84 -1.64
N ARG A 117 8.94 -21.61 -2.07
CA ARG A 117 9.73 -20.87 -3.07
C ARG A 117 9.68 -19.36 -2.87
N ARG A 118 10.53 -18.64 -3.60
CA ARG A 118 10.45 -17.20 -3.74
C ARG A 118 9.20 -16.79 -4.50
N VAL A 119 8.68 -15.58 -4.21
CA VAL A 119 7.54 -14.99 -4.91
C VAL A 119 8.05 -13.90 -5.84
N GLN A 120 7.86 -14.05 -7.14
CA GLN A 120 8.29 -13.05 -8.12
C GLN A 120 7.48 -11.76 -7.96
N ALA A 121 8.09 -10.61 -8.27
CA ALA A 121 7.42 -9.30 -8.13
C ALA A 121 6.05 -9.24 -8.83
N THR A 122 5.92 -9.90 -9.97
CA THR A 122 4.67 -9.99 -10.75
C THR A 122 3.57 -10.81 -10.06
N GLU A 123 3.94 -11.71 -9.14
CA GLU A 123 3.04 -12.60 -8.42
C GLU A 123 2.67 -12.08 -7.03
N VAL A 124 3.47 -11.15 -6.45
CA VAL A 124 3.31 -10.70 -5.04
C VAL A 124 1.87 -10.31 -4.72
N ARG A 125 1.21 -9.58 -5.61
CA ARG A 125 -0.17 -9.12 -5.37
C ARG A 125 -1.16 -10.29 -5.32
N GLN A 126 -1.02 -11.23 -6.25
CA GLN A 126 -1.85 -12.44 -6.30
C GLN A 126 -1.58 -13.33 -5.10
N PHE A 127 -0.30 -13.55 -4.77
CA PHE A 127 0.12 -14.34 -3.63
C PHE A 127 -0.36 -13.74 -2.31
N TRP A 128 -0.17 -12.44 -2.10
CA TRP A 128 -0.64 -11.75 -0.88
C TRP A 128 -2.16 -11.91 -0.69
N TYR A 129 -2.92 -11.74 -1.78
CA TYR A 129 -4.37 -11.97 -1.76
C TYR A 129 -4.70 -13.40 -1.36
N ALA A 130 -4.07 -14.39 -1.99
CA ALA A 130 -4.30 -15.80 -1.70
C ALA A 130 -3.93 -16.16 -0.26
N LEU A 131 -2.81 -15.65 0.24
CA LEU A 131 -2.38 -15.81 1.62
C LEU A 131 -3.42 -15.22 2.59
N ASN A 132 -3.83 -13.98 2.38
CA ASN A 132 -4.82 -13.33 3.25
C ASN A 132 -6.17 -14.05 3.23
N LYS A 133 -6.63 -14.52 2.07
CA LYS A 133 -7.85 -15.34 1.94
C LYS A 133 -7.73 -16.68 2.68
N SER A 134 -6.58 -17.32 2.65
CA SER A 134 -6.36 -18.56 3.40
C SER A 134 -6.43 -18.37 4.91
N LEU A 135 -6.15 -17.16 5.38
CA LEU A 135 -6.23 -16.74 6.78
C LEU A 135 -7.63 -16.25 7.18
N GLY A 136 -8.61 -16.25 6.26
CA GLY A 136 -9.94 -15.69 6.51
C GLY A 136 -9.96 -14.17 6.58
N ASP A 137 -9.13 -13.52 5.76
CA ASP A 137 -8.98 -12.05 5.68
C ASP A 137 -8.51 -11.38 6.98
N LEU A 138 -7.69 -12.08 7.77
CA LEU A 138 -7.14 -11.54 9.02
C LEU A 138 -6.11 -10.41 8.82
N GLY A 139 -5.42 -10.41 7.68
CA GLY A 139 -4.36 -9.42 7.40
C GLY A 139 -4.91 -8.06 7.03
N ASP A 140 -4.22 -7.00 7.48
CA ASP A 140 -4.55 -5.62 7.11
C ASP A 140 -4.45 -5.43 5.58
N PRO A 141 -5.56 -5.11 4.89
CA PRO A 141 -5.58 -4.91 3.43
C PRO A 141 -4.64 -3.80 2.93
N GLN A 142 -4.18 -2.91 3.79
CA GLN A 142 -3.22 -1.86 3.46
C GLN A 142 -1.80 -2.39 3.31
N THR A 143 -1.52 -3.64 3.73
CA THR A 143 -0.18 -4.22 3.72
C THR A 143 0.17 -5.02 2.46
N LYS A 144 -0.63 -4.91 1.41
CA LYS A 144 -0.48 -5.63 0.12
C LYS A 144 0.63 -5.13 -0.81
N ASP A 145 1.41 -4.13 -0.39
CA ASP A 145 2.49 -3.57 -1.23
C ASP A 145 3.66 -4.56 -1.34
N ALA A 146 4.22 -4.68 -2.54
CA ALA A 146 5.40 -5.51 -2.76
C ALA A 146 6.62 -5.06 -1.93
N SER A 147 6.76 -3.76 -1.65
CA SER A 147 7.85 -3.16 -0.88
C SER A 147 7.52 -2.93 0.61
N ARG A 148 6.56 -3.70 1.15
CA ARG A 148 6.14 -3.57 2.55
C ARG A 148 7.30 -3.85 3.50
N MET A 149 7.37 -3.02 4.54
CA MET A 149 8.29 -3.18 5.67
C MET A 149 7.52 -3.49 6.93
N TYR A 150 8.14 -4.26 7.80
CA TYR A 150 7.62 -4.64 9.10
C TYR A 150 8.64 -4.28 10.19
N TYR A 151 8.18 -3.65 11.28
CA TYR A 151 9.04 -3.48 12.44
C TYR A 151 9.46 -4.84 13.00
N ILE A 152 10.72 -4.97 13.40
CA ILE A 152 11.25 -6.20 13.99
C ILE A 152 10.48 -6.58 15.27
N PRO A 153 10.47 -7.86 15.67
CA PRO A 153 10.12 -8.23 17.04
C PRO A 153 11.12 -7.61 18.01
N ALA A 154 10.67 -7.22 19.19
CA ALA A 154 11.52 -6.69 20.26
C ALA A 154 10.76 -6.79 21.59
N ASP A 155 11.45 -6.65 22.70
CA ASP A 155 10.84 -6.37 24.00
C ASP A 155 10.52 -4.87 24.06
N TYR A 156 9.34 -4.49 23.52
CA TYR A 156 8.89 -3.13 23.47
C TYR A 156 8.37 -2.67 24.83
N ASP A 157 8.88 -1.53 25.31
CA ASP A 157 8.48 -0.94 26.58
C ASP A 157 6.99 -0.68 26.65
N GLY A 158 6.35 -1.21 27.68
CA GLY A 158 4.90 -1.09 27.91
C GLY A 158 3.98 -1.86 26.97
N ALA A 159 4.51 -2.68 26.04
CA ALA A 159 3.70 -3.52 25.18
C ALA A 159 3.48 -4.93 25.76
N HIS A 160 2.45 -5.61 25.28
CA HIS A 160 2.26 -7.04 25.51
C HIS A 160 3.13 -7.83 24.52
N ASN A 161 4.38 -8.11 24.94
CA ASN A 161 5.38 -8.76 24.08
C ASN A 161 5.23 -10.29 24.13
N PHE A 162 5.24 -10.90 22.97
CA PHE A 162 5.27 -12.36 22.80
C PHE A 162 5.88 -12.76 21.46
N ILE A 163 6.41 -13.96 21.42
CA ILE A 163 6.78 -14.65 20.18
C ILE A 163 6.42 -16.12 20.32
N TYR A 164 5.79 -16.69 19.30
CA TYR A 164 5.42 -18.08 19.20
C TYR A 164 5.90 -18.66 17.89
N ARG A 165 6.25 -19.93 17.90
CA ARG A 165 6.65 -20.69 16.72
C ARG A 165 5.75 -21.89 16.56
N THR A 166 5.32 -22.19 15.33
CA THR A 166 4.78 -23.48 14.92
C THR A 166 5.75 -24.14 13.95
N SER A 167 5.75 -25.47 13.93
CA SER A 167 6.63 -26.25 13.04
C SER A 167 5.81 -27.14 12.14
N GLY A 168 6.26 -27.29 10.89
CA GLY A 168 5.60 -28.11 9.88
C GLY A 168 6.24 -27.93 8.51
N ASP A 169 5.40 -27.94 7.48
CA ASP A 169 5.84 -27.73 6.11
C ASP A 169 5.83 -26.24 5.71
N PRO A 170 6.71 -25.83 4.78
CA PRO A 170 6.59 -24.51 4.15
C PRO A 170 5.24 -24.36 3.43
N LEU A 171 4.69 -23.15 3.43
CA LEU A 171 3.49 -22.84 2.65
C LEU A 171 3.78 -22.95 1.15
N SER A 172 2.93 -23.67 0.44
CA SER A 172 3.01 -23.76 -1.02
C SER A 172 2.46 -22.49 -1.65
N VAL A 173 3.34 -21.71 -2.28
CA VAL A 173 3.00 -20.48 -2.99
C VAL A 173 2.01 -20.77 -4.13
N ASP A 174 2.32 -21.76 -4.96
CA ASP A 174 1.46 -22.12 -6.09
C ASP A 174 0.14 -22.75 -5.62
N GLY A 175 0.18 -23.59 -4.60
CA GLY A 175 -1.01 -24.20 -4.01
C GLY A 175 -1.98 -23.16 -3.44
N LEU A 176 -1.47 -22.12 -2.76
CA LEU A 176 -2.31 -21.03 -2.26
C LEU A 176 -2.93 -20.22 -3.39
N MET A 177 -2.15 -19.84 -4.40
CA MET A 177 -2.66 -19.05 -5.54
C MET A 177 -3.68 -19.84 -6.37
N GLN A 178 -3.52 -21.16 -6.49
CA GLN A 178 -4.48 -22.04 -7.16
C GLN A 178 -5.79 -22.15 -6.36
N LYS A 179 -5.68 -22.30 -5.04
CA LYS A 179 -6.84 -22.43 -4.14
C LYS A 179 -7.65 -21.15 -4.02
N HIS A 180 -6.96 -19.99 -4.06
CA HIS A 180 -7.55 -18.66 -3.93
C HIS A 180 -7.13 -17.79 -5.13
N PRO A 181 -7.67 -18.04 -6.32
CA PRO A 181 -7.31 -17.29 -7.51
C PRO A 181 -7.66 -15.82 -7.33
N TYR A 182 -6.67 -14.96 -7.57
CA TYR A 182 -6.86 -13.51 -7.56
C TYR A 182 -7.66 -13.12 -8.79
N GLN A 183 -8.86 -12.65 -8.56
CA GLN A 183 -9.57 -11.89 -9.57
C GLN A 183 -9.25 -10.41 -9.31
N GLU A 184 -8.62 -9.75 -10.27
CA GLU A 184 -8.57 -8.29 -10.19
C GLU A 184 -10.02 -7.83 -9.98
N SER A 185 -10.29 -7.21 -8.83
CA SER A 185 -11.55 -6.51 -8.67
C SER A 185 -11.52 -5.41 -9.74
N THR A 186 -12.14 -5.68 -10.85
CA THR A 186 -12.68 -4.64 -11.69
C THR A 186 -13.46 -3.77 -10.70
N GLY A 187 -13.06 -2.50 -10.58
CA GLY A 187 -13.54 -1.59 -9.55
C GLY A 187 -15.06 -1.68 -9.34
N ASN A 188 -15.56 -1.26 -8.19
CA ASN A 188 -17.00 -1.32 -7.87
C ASN A 188 -17.87 -0.43 -8.76
N SER A 189 -17.28 0.28 -9.73
CA SER A 189 -18.02 1.10 -10.70
C SER A 189 -18.86 0.24 -11.64
N PHE A 190 -20.06 0.68 -11.95
CA PHE A 190 -20.90 0.09 -12.99
C PHE A 190 -20.14 -0.12 -14.31
N LEU A 191 -19.24 0.82 -14.65
CA LEU A 191 -18.39 0.76 -15.84
C LEU A 191 -17.42 -0.43 -15.83
N ASP A 192 -16.95 -0.84 -14.66
CA ASP A 192 -16.02 -1.95 -14.52
C ASP A 192 -16.69 -3.31 -14.72
N LYS A 193 -18.04 -3.35 -14.67
CA LYS A 193 -18.87 -4.53 -14.92
C LYS A 193 -19.24 -4.67 -16.40
N LEU A 194 -18.95 -3.66 -17.22
CA LEU A 194 -19.25 -3.68 -18.65
C LEU A 194 -18.10 -4.34 -19.44
N PRO A 195 -18.41 -5.04 -20.55
CA PRO A 195 -17.40 -5.43 -21.53
C PRO A 195 -16.59 -4.21 -22.00
N ASP A 196 -15.30 -4.41 -22.30
CA ASP A 196 -14.36 -3.31 -22.63
C ASP A 196 -14.88 -2.40 -23.76
N GLU A 197 -15.51 -2.98 -24.76
CA GLU A 197 -16.09 -2.21 -25.87
C GLU A 197 -17.24 -1.31 -25.40
N MET A 198 -18.13 -1.81 -24.56
CA MET A 198 -19.24 -1.03 -24.00
C MET A 198 -18.72 0.04 -23.03
N ARG A 199 -17.72 -0.29 -22.21
CA ARG A 199 -17.06 0.67 -21.34
C ARG A 199 -16.48 1.82 -22.15
N ARG A 200 -15.76 1.52 -23.24
CA ARG A 200 -15.18 2.53 -24.13
C ARG A 200 -16.25 3.43 -24.73
N GLN A 201 -17.33 2.89 -25.22
CA GLN A 201 -18.44 3.65 -25.79
C GLN A 201 -19.13 4.57 -24.77
N VAL A 202 -19.33 4.09 -23.53
CA VAL A 202 -19.90 4.91 -22.46
C VAL A 202 -18.97 6.05 -22.08
N LEU A 203 -17.67 5.78 -21.95
CA LEU A 203 -16.67 6.81 -21.63
C LEU A 203 -16.55 7.85 -22.76
N GLU A 204 -16.59 7.41 -24.00
CA GLU A 204 -16.56 8.30 -25.17
C GLU A 204 -17.83 9.16 -25.24
N HIS A 205 -19.00 8.57 -25.00
CA HIS A 205 -20.26 9.32 -24.92
C HIS A 205 -20.24 10.36 -23.81
N ARG A 206 -19.76 10.01 -22.60
CA ARG A 206 -19.61 10.95 -21.48
C ARG A 206 -18.65 12.10 -21.83
N LYS A 207 -17.53 11.78 -22.47
CA LYS A 207 -16.56 12.80 -22.94
C LYS A 207 -17.19 13.73 -23.97
N ASN A 208 -17.94 13.20 -24.91
CA ASN A 208 -18.61 13.99 -25.98
C ASN A 208 -19.80 14.83 -25.47
N SER A 209 -20.30 14.55 -24.26
CA SER A 209 -21.36 15.33 -23.63
C SER A 209 -20.85 16.59 -22.89
N LEU A 210 -19.53 16.83 -22.85
CA LEU A 210 -18.94 18.00 -22.22
C LEU A 210 -18.89 19.15 -23.22
N ASP A 211 -19.87 20.03 -23.18
CA ASP A 211 -20.07 21.12 -24.13
C ASP A 211 -20.05 22.53 -23.50
N ASN A 212 -19.92 22.62 -22.18
CA ASN A 212 -19.90 23.89 -21.46
C ASN A 212 -18.52 24.53 -21.51
N THR A 213 -18.29 25.39 -22.51
CA THR A 213 -17.05 26.15 -22.68
C THR A 213 -17.11 27.60 -22.15
N ASN A 214 -18.23 27.99 -21.54
CA ASN A 214 -18.46 29.35 -21.06
C ASN A 214 -17.82 29.66 -19.69
N VAL A 215 -17.10 28.71 -19.11
CA VAL A 215 -16.42 28.87 -17.81
C VAL A 215 -14.98 29.33 -18.04
N THR A 216 -14.61 30.47 -17.46
CA THR A 216 -13.25 31.00 -17.52
C THR A 216 -12.70 31.29 -16.13
N TRP A 217 -11.41 31.17 -15.96
CA TRP A 217 -10.68 31.53 -14.74
C TRP A 217 -9.26 31.97 -15.05
N SER A 218 -8.62 32.70 -14.16
CA SER A 218 -7.25 33.19 -14.30
C SER A 218 -6.24 32.35 -13.51
N GLY A 219 -6.67 31.68 -12.45
CA GLY A 219 -5.83 30.86 -11.62
C GLY A 219 -6.64 29.96 -10.67
N TYR A 220 -5.96 29.27 -9.75
CA TYR A 220 -6.64 28.35 -8.84
C TYR A 220 -7.58 29.07 -7.84
N GLN A 221 -7.36 30.39 -7.58
CA GLN A 221 -8.14 31.17 -6.62
C GLN A 221 -9.57 31.46 -7.12
N ASP A 222 -9.74 31.62 -8.42
CA ASP A 222 -11.01 31.93 -9.07
C ASP A 222 -11.55 30.77 -9.91
N CYS A 223 -10.87 29.62 -9.93
CA CYS A 223 -11.34 28.43 -10.62
C CYS A 223 -12.58 27.84 -9.91
N PRO A 224 -13.74 27.74 -10.58
CA PRO A 224 -14.99 27.29 -9.96
C PRO A 224 -14.97 25.78 -9.59
N PHE A 225 -13.97 25.05 -10.04
CA PHE A 225 -13.83 23.61 -9.75
C PHE A 225 -12.99 23.33 -8.51
N ILE A 226 -12.43 24.37 -7.87
CA ILE A 226 -11.65 24.26 -6.63
C ILE A 226 -12.40 24.99 -5.50
N SER A 227 -12.68 24.29 -4.40
CA SER A 227 -13.28 24.93 -3.22
C SER A 227 -12.19 25.52 -2.31
N ASN A 228 -12.53 26.62 -1.62
CA ASN A 228 -11.67 27.21 -0.60
C ASN A 228 -11.27 26.21 0.49
N LYS A 229 -12.14 25.29 0.83
CA LYS A 229 -11.85 24.22 1.79
C LYS A 229 -10.69 23.34 1.31
N MET A 230 -10.69 22.93 0.03
CA MET A 230 -9.62 22.10 -0.54
C MET A 230 -8.27 22.82 -0.53
N ILE A 231 -8.29 24.14 -0.83
CA ILE A 231 -7.09 24.98 -0.76
C ILE A 231 -6.54 25.04 0.66
N MET A 232 -7.41 25.29 1.64
CA MET A 232 -7.04 25.34 3.06
C MET A 232 -6.51 24.01 3.57
N ASP A 233 -7.19 22.90 3.25
CA ASP A 233 -6.77 21.55 3.62
C ASP A 233 -5.38 21.23 3.06
N TYR A 234 -5.08 21.61 1.81
CA TYR A 234 -3.76 21.40 1.23
C TYR A 234 -2.70 22.26 1.92
N LYS A 235 -2.97 23.55 2.11
CA LYS A 235 -2.03 24.48 2.77
C LYS A 235 -1.76 24.14 4.23
N SER A 236 -2.65 23.40 4.89
CA SER A 236 -2.50 22.95 6.27
C SER A 236 -1.69 21.66 6.45
N ILE A 237 -1.28 21.00 5.35
CA ILE A 237 -0.49 19.78 5.42
C ILE A 237 0.86 20.08 6.08
N ALA A 238 1.18 19.36 7.18
CA ALA A 238 2.46 19.47 7.86
C ALA A 238 3.25 18.16 7.71
N GLY A 239 4.49 18.25 7.28
CA GLY A 239 5.42 17.13 7.22
C GLY A 239 5.32 16.30 5.93
N SER A 240 4.46 15.30 5.86
CA SER A 240 4.35 14.40 4.71
C SER A 240 2.92 14.32 4.19
N GLY A 241 2.75 13.81 2.96
CA GLY A 241 1.41 13.63 2.37
C GLY A 241 1.03 14.65 1.31
N TRP A 242 1.91 15.59 0.98
CA TRP A 242 1.71 16.64 -0.04
C TRP A 242 1.26 16.07 -1.39
N TYR A 243 1.92 15.01 -1.86
CA TYR A 243 1.57 14.38 -3.15
C TYR A 243 0.15 13.79 -3.12
N HIS A 244 -0.20 13.09 -2.05
CA HIS A 244 -1.55 12.54 -1.90
C HIS A 244 -2.61 13.65 -1.81
N GLY A 245 -2.32 14.72 -1.07
CA GLY A 245 -3.16 15.91 -0.99
C GLY A 245 -3.37 16.54 -2.37
N LEU A 246 -2.31 16.74 -3.14
CA LEU A 246 -2.38 17.32 -4.48
C LEU A 246 -3.17 16.45 -5.46
N TYR A 247 -2.96 15.12 -5.43
CA TYR A 247 -3.73 14.19 -6.27
C TYR A 247 -5.22 14.21 -5.94
N ARG A 248 -5.60 14.29 -4.66
CA ARG A 248 -7.01 14.44 -4.26
C ARG A 248 -7.63 15.73 -4.83
N ILE A 249 -6.86 16.82 -4.88
CA ILE A 249 -7.32 18.06 -5.51
C ILE A 249 -7.52 17.86 -7.01
N MET A 250 -6.59 17.19 -7.71
CA MET A 250 -6.73 16.88 -9.14
C MET A 250 -8.01 16.10 -9.43
N VAL A 251 -8.31 15.07 -8.63
CA VAL A 251 -9.53 14.27 -8.75
C VAL A 251 -10.78 15.13 -8.50
N ALA A 252 -10.75 16.00 -7.51
CA ALA A 252 -11.89 16.85 -7.19
C ALA A 252 -12.13 17.91 -8.28
N ILE A 253 -11.07 18.54 -8.83
CA ILE A 253 -11.16 19.47 -9.97
C ILE A 253 -11.80 18.74 -11.16
N ALA A 254 -11.29 17.55 -11.52
CA ALA A 254 -11.80 16.77 -12.62
C ALA A 254 -13.29 16.43 -12.42
N GLY A 255 -13.67 15.95 -11.22
CA GLY A 255 -15.05 15.62 -10.89
C GLY A 255 -16.00 16.80 -10.95
N ASN A 256 -15.59 17.96 -10.40
CA ASN A 256 -16.41 19.17 -10.44
C ASN A 256 -16.55 19.72 -11.87
N ALA A 257 -15.49 19.67 -12.68
CA ALA A 257 -15.55 20.07 -14.08
C ALA A 257 -16.50 19.18 -14.89
N ILE A 258 -16.45 17.85 -14.68
CA ILE A 258 -17.34 16.90 -15.34
C ILE A 258 -18.81 17.14 -14.94
N LYS A 259 -19.09 17.38 -13.66
CA LYS A 259 -20.44 17.76 -13.18
C LYS A 259 -20.95 19.04 -13.81
N ALA A 260 -20.06 20.00 -14.04
CA ALA A 260 -20.37 21.25 -14.74
C ALA A 260 -20.40 21.13 -16.27
N LYS A 261 -20.21 19.91 -16.81
CA LYS A 261 -20.07 19.59 -18.23
C LYS A 261 -18.93 20.36 -18.94
N TYR A 262 -17.89 20.71 -18.20
CA TYR A 262 -16.73 21.43 -18.72
C TYR A 262 -15.63 20.44 -19.17
N PRO A 263 -15.10 20.57 -20.42
CA PRO A 263 -14.08 19.67 -20.96
C PRO A 263 -12.67 20.03 -20.45
N ILE A 264 -12.43 19.86 -19.14
CA ILE A 264 -11.15 20.19 -18.53
C ILE A 264 -10.03 19.31 -19.07
N THR A 265 -8.86 19.89 -19.28
CA THR A 265 -7.68 19.20 -19.81
C THR A 265 -6.67 18.86 -18.70
N PRO A 266 -5.81 17.83 -18.90
CA PRO A 266 -4.74 17.52 -17.95
C PRO A 266 -3.79 18.71 -17.71
N GLN A 267 -3.51 19.49 -18.74
CA GLN A 267 -2.66 20.69 -18.67
C GLN A 267 -3.27 21.76 -17.76
N GLN A 268 -4.58 21.99 -17.86
CA GLN A 268 -5.28 22.94 -17.00
C GLN A 268 -5.23 22.51 -15.53
N ILE A 269 -5.49 21.23 -15.24
CA ILE A 269 -5.41 20.70 -13.86
C ILE A 269 -3.98 20.80 -13.33
N ALA A 270 -3.00 20.40 -14.14
CA ALA A 270 -1.59 20.46 -13.75
C ALA A 270 -1.15 21.90 -13.43
N LEU A 271 -1.57 22.87 -14.27
CA LEU A 271 -1.25 24.29 -14.07
C LEU A 271 -1.86 24.80 -12.75
N LEU A 272 -3.15 24.55 -12.50
CA LEU A 272 -3.83 24.95 -11.27
C LEU A 272 -3.15 24.38 -10.03
N CYS A 273 -2.78 23.08 -10.08
CA CYS A 273 -2.09 22.43 -8.98
C CYS A 273 -0.67 22.96 -8.75
N LYS A 274 0.07 23.30 -9.81
CA LYS A 274 1.38 23.95 -9.68
C LYS A 274 1.29 25.34 -9.08
N GLN A 275 0.30 26.14 -9.47
CA GLN A 275 0.06 27.45 -8.88
C GLN A 275 -0.24 27.35 -7.37
N LEU A 276 -1.06 26.38 -6.97
CA LEU A 276 -1.35 26.14 -5.55
C LEU A 276 -0.12 25.67 -4.78
N ASP A 277 0.67 24.76 -5.36
CA ASP A 277 1.86 24.20 -4.73
C ASP A 277 2.98 25.26 -4.58
N ALA A 278 3.12 26.18 -5.52
CA ALA A 278 4.10 27.28 -5.47
C ALA A 278 3.92 28.16 -4.22
N GLU A 279 2.71 28.27 -3.69
CA GLU A 279 2.43 29.01 -2.44
C GLU A 279 2.74 28.23 -1.16
N THR A 280 3.02 26.92 -1.27
CA THR A 280 3.28 26.04 -0.12
C THR A 280 4.71 25.51 -0.06
N GLY A 281 5.54 25.79 -1.04
CA GLY A 281 6.94 25.41 -1.07
C GLY A 281 7.48 24.97 -2.44
N GLY A 282 6.64 24.91 -3.47
CA GLY A 282 7.06 24.58 -4.84
C GLY A 282 7.63 23.17 -4.98
N TRP A 283 7.10 22.21 -4.24
CA TRP A 283 7.61 20.82 -4.20
C TRP A 283 7.54 20.13 -5.56
N TYR A 284 6.64 20.57 -6.44
CA TYR A 284 6.36 19.93 -7.73
C TYR A 284 6.66 20.81 -8.95
N ASP A 285 7.40 21.92 -8.79
CA ASP A 285 7.75 22.85 -9.88
C ASP A 285 8.41 22.14 -11.06
N ASN A 286 9.35 21.23 -10.78
CA ASN A 286 10.11 20.50 -11.79
C ASN A 286 9.46 19.15 -12.18
N ARG A 287 8.28 18.82 -11.65
CA ARG A 287 7.60 17.55 -11.95
C ARG A 287 6.48 17.79 -12.96
N PRO A 288 6.45 17.04 -14.08
CA PRO A 288 5.30 17.04 -14.97
C PRO A 288 4.11 16.38 -14.27
N LEU A 289 3.06 17.17 -13.99
CA LEU A 289 1.85 16.69 -13.31
C LEU A 289 0.74 16.27 -14.27
N GLU A 290 0.95 16.40 -15.58
CA GLU A 290 -0.05 16.13 -16.62
C GLU A 290 -0.48 14.65 -16.64
N ARG A 291 0.45 13.74 -16.33
CA ARG A 291 0.13 12.30 -16.27
C ARG A 291 -0.78 11.99 -15.08
N GLU A 292 -0.49 12.57 -13.93
CA GLU A 292 -1.33 12.44 -12.74
C GLU A 292 -2.70 13.09 -12.94
N ALA A 293 -2.73 14.25 -13.59
CA ALA A 293 -3.98 14.94 -13.95
C ALA A 293 -4.82 14.12 -14.94
N GLN A 294 -4.19 13.48 -15.93
CA GLN A 294 -4.87 12.57 -16.85
C GLN A 294 -5.49 11.39 -16.09
N SER A 295 -4.74 10.76 -15.19
CA SER A 295 -5.26 9.66 -14.35
C SER A 295 -6.41 10.12 -13.45
N ALA A 296 -6.36 11.36 -12.94
CA ALA A 296 -7.43 11.94 -12.14
C ALA A 296 -8.71 12.18 -12.96
N ILE A 297 -8.59 12.61 -14.22
CA ILE A 297 -9.71 12.76 -15.16
C ILE A 297 -10.33 11.39 -15.46
N GLU A 298 -9.52 10.39 -15.77
CA GLU A 298 -9.99 9.03 -16.04
C GLU A 298 -10.74 8.45 -14.84
N TYR A 299 -10.19 8.61 -13.65
CA TYR A 299 -10.85 8.22 -12.40
C TYR A 299 -12.20 8.94 -12.23
N ALA A 300 -12.24 10.25 -12.48
CA ALA A 300 -13.46 11.03 -12.34
C ALA A 300 -14.54 10.60 -13.36
N TYR A 301 -14.17 10.32 -14.62
CA TYR A 301 -15.10 9.75 -15.61
C TYR A 301 -15.68 8.40 -15.17
N ALA A 302 -14.88 7.57 -14.53
CA ALA A 302 -15.34 6.26 -14.06
C ALA A 302 -16.30 6.37 -12.87
N ASN A 303 -16.13 7.36 -11.97
CA ASN A 303 -16.75 7.34 -10.64
C ASN A 303 -17.73 8.49 -10.35
N VAL A 304 -17.69 9.61 -11.09
CA VAL A 304 -18.49 10.82 -10.78
C VAL A 304 -19.91 10.81 -11.35
N TYR A 305 -20.21 9.93 -12.29
CA TYR A 305 -21.54 9.80 -12.91
C TYR A 305 -22.47 8.76 -12.26
N GLU A 306 -22.15 8.32 -11.04
CA GLU A 306 -22.98 7.35 -10.31
C GLU A 306 -24.06 7.99 -9.41
N ASP A 307 -24.41 9.28 -9.63
CA ASP A 307 -25.55 9.94 -8.96
C ASP A 307 -26.77 10.07 -9.90
#